data_772201da7279a2f88f143a698b963903
#
_entry.id   772201da7279a2f88f143a698b963903
#
_cell.length_a   1.000
_cell.length_b   1.000
_cell.length_c   1.000
_cell.angle_alpha   90.00
_cell.angle_beta   90.00
_cell.angle_gamma   90.00
#
_symmetry.space_group_name_H-M   'P 1'
#
loop_
_entity.id
_entity.type
_entity.pdbx_description
1 polymer ?
#
loop_
_entity_poly.entity_id
_entity_poly.type
_entity_poly.pdbx_seq_one_letter_code
_entity_poly.pdbx_strand_id
1 'polypeptide(L)'
;WEIPAGKREKGQSFPACARAELKQETGLTAKSLKEIMVFHPCNAFSNEEQHLYLATGLTRGKDQPDEDEFLNLQKFPLEKAYKMMEKGEITDAKTIITLQWYRLHHK
;
A
#
# COMPACT_ATOMS: atom_id res chain seq x y z
N TRP A 1 11.92 -0.08 -2.24
CA TRP A 1 10.70 0.69 -1.97
C TRP A 1 9.47 -0.17 -2.15
N GLU A 2 8.56 -0.07 -1.22
CA GLU A 2 7.28 -0.77 -1.32
C GLU A 2 6.16 0.01 -0.64
N ILE A 3 4.92 -0.24 -1.08
CA ILE A 3 3.72 0.32 -0.44
C ILE A 3 3.55 -0.30 0.94
N PRO A 4 2.84 0.39 1.87
CA PRO A 4 2.54 -0.19 3.18
C PRO A 4 1.80 -1.52 3.04
N ALA A 5 2.20 -2.49 3.82
CA ALA A 5 1.60 -3.81 3.77
C ALA A 5 1.82 -4.57 5.07
N GLY A 6 0.98 -5.56 5.30
CA GLY A 6 1.12 -6.43 6.44
C GLY A 6 0.28 -7.68 6.30
N LYS A 7 0.54 -8.63 7.15
CA LYS A 7 -0.12 -9.92 7.15
C LYS A 7 -1.35 -9.87 8.03
N ARG A 8 -2.48 -10.35 7.49
CA ARG A 8 -3.72 -10.41 8.25
C ARG A 8 -3.61 -11.39 9.43
N GLU A 9 -4.05 -10.94 10.59
CA GLU A 9 -4.11 -11.78 11.77
C GLU A 9 -5.41 -12.59 11.78
N LYS A 10 -5.40 -13.69 12.51
CA LYS A 10 -6.57 -14.55 12.65
C LYS A 10 -7.75 -13.75 13.23
N GLY A 11 -8.90 -13.84 12.60
CA GLY A 11 -10.10 -13.12 13.03
C GLY A 11 -10.18 -11.68 12.56
N GLN A 12 -9.13 -11.17 11.93
CA GLN A 12 -9.11 -9.81 11.41
C GLN A 12 -9.60 -9.81 9.96
N SER A 13 -10.42 -8.81 9.60
CA SER A 13 -10.82 -8.65 8.20
C SER A 13 -9.67 -8.04 7.38
N PHE A 14 -9.70 -8.22 6.06
CA PHE A 14 -8.71 -7.62 5.18
C PHE A 14 -8.71 -6.09 5.26
N PRO A 15 -9.88 -5.41 5.22
CA PRO A 15 -9.87 -3.95 5.39
C PRO A 15 -9.33 -3.49 6.73
N ALA A 16 -9.63 -4.20 7.82
CA ALA A 16 -9.11 -3.87 9.13
C ALA A 16 -7.58 -4.01 9.19
N CYS A 17 -7.06 -5.05 8.55
CA CYS A 17 -5.62 -5.25 8.41
C CYS A 17 -4.98 -4.08 7.65
N ALA A 18 -5.56 -3.71 6.51
CA ALA A 18 -5.04 -2.60 5.70
C ALA A 18 -5.03 -1.29 6.48
N ARG A 19 -6.09 -0.99 7.23
CA ARG A 19 -6.16 0.23 8.05
C ARG A 19 -5.11 0.22 9.15
N ALA A 20 -4.93 -0.93 9.82
CA ALA A 20 -3.96 -1.07 10.89
C ALA A 20 -2.53 -0.88 10.36
N GLU A 21 -2.21 -1.49 9.23
CA GLU A 21 -0.87 -1.38 8.62
C GLU A 21 -0.59 0.04 8.13
N LEU A 22 -1.59 0.69 7.53
CA LEU A 22 -1.45 2.08 7.10
C LEU A 22 -1.09 2.96 8.30
N LYS A 23 -1.83 2.84 9.38
CA LYS A 23 -1.59 3.62 10.59
C LYS A 23 -0.24 3.30 11.22
N GLN A 24 0.08 2.02 11.32
CA GLN A 24 1.31 1.56 11.96
C GLN A 24 2.57 1.98 11.18
N GLU A 25 2.52 1.89 9.86
CA GLU A 25 3.67 2.19 9.02
C GLU A 25 3.78 3.65 8.61
N THR A 26 2.68 4.40 8.58
CA THR A 26 2.68 5.79 8.09
C THR A 26 2.11 6.80 9.07
N GLY A 27 1.41 6.36 10.11
CA GLY A 27 0.71 7.25 11.03
C GLY A 27 -0.57 7.84 10.46
N LEU A 28 -1.01 7.40 9.29
CA LEU A 28 -2.17 7.96 8.61
C LEU A 28 -3.40 7.10 8.79
N THR A 29 -4.57 7.76 8.82
CA THR A 29 -5.87 7.11 8.70
C THR A 29 -6.53 7.54 7.40
N ALA A 30 -7.35 6.67 6.83
CA ALA A 30 -8.02 6.93 5.57
C ALA A 30 -9.52 7.08 5.79
N LYS A 31 -10.12 8.11 5.17
CA LYS A 31 -11.56 8.27 5.16
C LYS A 31 -12.22 7.17 4.34
N SER A 32 -11.59 6.80 3.23
CA SER A 32 -12.09 5.75 2.33
C SER A 32 -11.00 4.73 2.04
N LEU A 33 -11.38 3.48 2.04
CA LEU A 33 -10.50 2.37 1.71
C LEU A 33 -11.23 1.47 0.73
N LYS A 34 -10.83 1.55 -0.54
CA LYS A 34 -11.48 0.81 -1.63
C LYS A 34 -10.61 -0.34 -2.09
N GLU A 35 -11.15 -1.55 -2.05
CA GLU A 35 -10.43 -2.71 -2.59
C GLU A 35 -10.38 -2.59 -4.12
N ILE A 36 -9.18 -2.66 -4.67
CA ILE A 36 -8.97 -2.48 -6.11
C ILE A 36 -8.62 -3.78 -6.82
N MET A 37 -8.07 -4.74 -6.11
CA MET A 37 -7.63 -5.99 -6.71
C MET A 37 -7.33 -7.03 -5.64
N VAL A 38 -7.58 -8.28 -5.98
CA VAL A 38 -7.09 -9.45 -5.22
C VAL A 38 -6.26 -10.28 -6.19
N PHE A 39 -5.07 -10.66 -5.79
CA PHE A 39 -4.24 -11.50 -6.64
C PHE A 39 -3.46 -12.52 -5.82
N HIS A 40 -2.92 -13.51 -6.51
CA HIS A 40 -2.14 -14.59 -5.91
C HIS A 40 -0.68 -14.43 -6.33
N PRO A 41 0.22 -14.07 -5.39
CA PRO A 41 1.62 -13.82 -5.76
C PRO A 41 2.39 -15.06 -6.20
N CYS A 42 1.98 -16.25 -5.73
CA CYS A 42 2.73 -17.46 -6.04
C CYS A 42 1.85 -18.72 -5.98
N ASN A 43 0.97 -18.89 -6.97
CA ASN A 43 0.03 -20.00 -7.03
C ASN A 43 0.69 -21.39 -6.99
N ALA A 44 1.90 -21.51 -7.54
CA ALA A 44 2.58 -22.80 -7.62
C ALA A 44 3.04 -23.32 -6.25
N PHE A 45 3.27 -22.43 -5.29
CA PHE A 45 3.86 -22.78 -4.00
C PHE A 45 3.02 -22.38 -2.80
N SER A 46 2.00 -21.55 -3.01
CA SER A 46 1.21 -21.00 -1.91
C SER A 46 -0.19 -20.67 -2.38
N ASN A 47 -1.15 -20.72 -1.48
CA ASN A 47 -2.50 -20.23 -1.71
C ASN A 47 -2.71 -18.83 -1.13
N GLU A 48 -1.62 -18.10 -0.90
CA GLU A 48 -1.67 -16.74 -0.39
C GLU A 48 -2.45 -15.83 -1.34
N GLU A 49 -3.31 -15.00 -0.76
CA GLU A 49 -4.01 -13.94 -1.48
C GLU A 49 -3.52 -12.60 -0.98
N GLN A 50 -3.31 -11.67 -1.91
CA GLN A 50 -3.01 -10.28 -1.56
C GLN A 50 -4.18 -9.40 -1.96
N HIS A 51 -4.64 -8.58 -1.03
CA HIS A 51 -5.75 -7.66 -1.21
C HIS A 51 -5.17 -6.25 -1.26
N LEU A 52 -5.35 -5.57 -2.38
CA LEU A 52 -4.86 -4.21 -2.59
C LEU A 52 -5.98 -3.20 -2.38
N TYR A 53 -5.66 -2.13 -1.68
CA TYR A 53 -6.62 -1.06 -1.36
C TYR A 53 -6.10 0.29 -1.81
N LEU A 54 -7.00 1.11 -2.30
CA LEU A 54 -6.75 2.53 -2.53
C LEU A 54 -7.28 3.30 -1.32
N ALA A 55 -6.39 3.94 -0.60
CA ALA A 55 -6.71 4.74 0.57
C ALA A 55 -6.78 6.21 0.17
N THR A 56 -7.90 6.87 0.48
CA THR A 56 -8.10 8.28 0.17
C THR A 56 -8.66 9.02 1.39
N GLY A 57 -8.56 10.35 1.35
CA GLY A 57 -8.95 11.17 2.50
C GLY A 57 -8.04 10.92 3.68
N LEU A 58 -6.74 10.97 3.45
CA LEU A 58 -5.74 10.66 4.45
C LEU A 58 -5.60 11.80 5.46
N THR A 59 -5.56 11.45 6.75
CA THR A 59 -5.34 12.42 7.81
C THR A 59 -4.37 11.84 8.84
N ARG A 60 -3.63 12.72 9.49
CA ARG A 60 -2.74 12.36 10.59
C ARG A 60 -3.39 12.77 11.90
N GLY A 61 -3.50 11.82 12.84
CA GLY A 61 -4.04 12.10 14.18
C GLY A 61 -3.14 13.00 14.99
N LYS A 62 -3.71 13.67 15.99
CA LYS A 62 -2.96 14.60 16.86
C LYS A 62 -1.83 13.91 17.62
N ASP A 63 -2.02 12.65 17.97
CA ASP A 63 -1.05 11.87 18.74
C ASP A 63 -0.16 11.00 17.86
N GLN A 64 -0.24 11.16 16.54
CA GLN A 64 0.58 10.39 15.63
C GLN A 64 1.89 11.12 15.33
N PRO A 65 3.01 10.39 15.21
CA PRO A 65 4.27 11.00 14.82
C PRO A 65 4.15 11.70 13.47
N ASP A 66 4.91 12.76 13.27
CA ASP A 66 5.02 13.40 11.96
C ASP A 66 5.68 12.45 10.97
N GLU A 67 5.47 12.71 9.68
CA GLU A 67 6.06 11.91 8.61
C GLU A 67 7.57 11.72 8.77
N ASP A 68 8.27 12.77 9.20
CA ASP A 68 9.72 12.74 9.38
C ASP A 68 10.18 11.79 10.49
N GLU A 69 9.28 11.38 11.38
CA GLU A 69 9.58 10.45 12.46
C GLU A 69 9.53 8.98 12.04
N PHE A 70 9.05 8.71 10.82
CA PHE A 70 9.06 7.37 10.24
C PHE A 70 10.30 7.25 9.36
N LEU A 71 11.30 6.52 9.86
CA LEU A 71 12.63 6.45 9.26
C LEU A 71 12.67 6.06 7.79
N ASN A 72 11.75 5.19 7.36
CA ASN A 72 11.75 4.64 6.01
C ASN A 72 10.52 5.03 5.20
N LEU A 73 9.82 6.08 5.63
CA LEU A 73 8.63 6.55 4.94
C LEU A 73 8.96 7.74 4.07
N GLN A 74 8.50 7.71 2.82
CA GLN A 74 8.64 8.84 1.92
C GLN A 74 7.46 8.91 0.96
N LYS A 75 6.98 10.13 0.72
CA LYS A 75 5.95 10.39 -0.29
C LYS A 75 6.62 10.66 -1.62
N PHE A 76 6.02 10.11 -2.68
CA PHE A 76 6.47 10.38 -4.04
C PHE A 76 5.30 10.86 -4.88
N PRO A 77 5.52 11.87 -5.74
CA PRO A 77 4.56 12.13 -6.81
C PRO A 77 4.42 10.88 -7.68
N LEU A 78 3.21 10.62 -8.18
CA LEU A 78 2.96 9.41 -8.98
C LEU A 78 3.88 9.30 -10.18
N GLU A 79 4.14 10.42 -10.87
CA GLU A 79 5.05 10.41 -12.02
C GLU A 79 6.45 9.93 -11.66
N LYS A 80 6.93 10.33 -10.48
CA LYS A 80 8.23 9.87 -10.01
C LYS A 80 8.21 8.37 -9.69
N ALA A 81 7.14 7.90 -9.05
CA ALA A 81 6.99 6.47 -8.73
C ALA A 81 6.97 5.62 -10.00
N TYR A 82 6.28 6.07 -11.05
CA TYR A 82 6.26 5.38 -12.33
C TYR A 82 7.65 5.29 -12.95
N LYS A 83 8.42 6.37 -12.90
CA LYS A 83 9.79 6.38 -13.42
C LYS A 83 10.70 5.46 -12.63
N MET A 84 10.54 5.43 -11.31
CA MET A 84 11.31 4.52 -10.46
C MET A 84 11.00 3.06 -10.80
N MET A 85 9.73 2.75 -11.07
CA MET A 85 9.32 1.43 -11.50
C MET A 85 9.95 1.07 -12.85
N GLU A 86 9.89 1.98 -13.83
CA GLU A 86 10.44 1.75 -15.16
C GLU A 86 11.96 1.54 -15.14
N LYS A 87 12.65 2.20 -14.23
CA LYS A 87 14.10 2.10 -14.08
C LYS A 87 14.55 0.88 -13.25
N GLY A 88 13.61 0.14 -12.69
CA GLY A 88 13.94 -1.01 -11.85
C GLY A 88 14.34 -0.65 -10.42
N GLU A 89 14.07 0.56 -9.98
CA GLU A 89 14.30 0.97 -8.59
C GLU A 89 13.21 0.45 -7.65
N ILE A 90 12.03 0.17 -8.19
CA ILE A 90 10.93 -0.49 -7.49
C ILE A 90 10.81 -1.89 -8.08
N THR A 91 11.04 -2.89 -7.25
CA THR A 91 11.05 -4.30 -7.68
C THR A 91 10.01 -5.15 -6.94
N ASP A 92 9.36 -4.59 -5.93
CA ASP A 92 8.33 -5.31 -5.18
C ASP A 92 7.09 -5.56 -6.03
N ALA A 93 6.66 -6.82 -6.11
CA ALA A 93 5.56 -7.23 -6.99
C ALA A 93 4.25 -6.50 -6.69
N LYS A 94 3.83 -6.44 -5.42
CA LYS A 94 2.56 -5.80 -5.08
C LYS A 94 2.58 -4.30 -5.39
N THR A 95 3.72 -3.65 -5.23
CA THR A 95 3.89 -2.23 -5.54
C THR A 95 3.79 -1.98 -7.03
N ILE A 96 4.48 -2.79 -7.84
CA ILE A 96 4.43 -2.70 -9.31
C ILE A 96 3.00 -2.90 -9.79
N ILE A 97 2.31 -3.92 -9.31
CA ILE A 97 0.93 -4.20 -9.69
C ILE A 97 0.02 -3.02 -9.36
N THR A 98 0.17 -2.46 -8.16
CA THR A 98 -0.64 -1.32 -7.71
C THR A 98 -0.41 -0.08 -8.58
N LEU A 99 0.85 0.23 -8.87
CA LEU A 99 1.20 1.38 -9.69
C LEU A 99 0.68 1.21 -11.13
N GLN A 100 0.80 0.02 -11.70
CA GLN A 100 0.28 -0.26 -13.03
C GLN A 100 -1.25 -0.17 -13.07
N TRP A 101 -1.92 -0.71 -12.06
CA TRP A 101 -3.38 -0.60 -11.97
C TRP A 101 -3.81 0.87 -11.93
N TYR A 102 -3.17 1.67 -11.08
CA TYR A 102 -3.50 3.08 -10.94
C TYR A 102 -3.28 3.85 -12.24
N ARG A 103 -2.16 3.60 -12.90
CA ARG A 103 -1.82 4.25 -14.17
C ARG A 103 -2.85 3.93 -15.26
N LEU A 104 -3.34 2.68 -15.31
CA LEU A 104 -4.35 2.28 -16.29
C LEU A 104 -5.72 2.92 -16.03
N HIS A 105 -6.07 3.15 -14.78
CA HIS A 105 -7.41 3.64 -14.41
C HIS A 105 -7.48 5.15 -14.20
N HIS A 106 -6.34 5.82 -14.13
CA HIS A 106 -6.25 7.26 -13.86
C HIS A 106 -5.29 7.94 -14.83
N LYS A 107 -5.62 7.83 -16.10
CA LYS A 107 -4.83 8.46 -17.17
C LYS A 107 -5.08 9.95 -17.27
#